data_4cb8bc643819875a2c07bf3bad59f7be
#
_entry.id   4cb8bc643819875a2c07bf3bad59f7be
#
_cell.length_a   1.000
_cell.length_b   1.000
_cell.length_c   1.000
_cell.angle_alpha   90.00
_cell.angle_beta   90.00
_cell.angle_gamma   90.00
#
_symmetry.space_group_name_H-M   'P 1'
#
loop_
_entity.id
_entity.type
_entity.pdbx_description
1 polymer ?
#
loop_
_entity_poly.entity_id
_entity_poly.type
_entity_poly.pdbx_seq_one_letter_code
_entity_poly.pdbx_strand_id
1 'polypeptide(L)'
;MLEENMRQRTLRHRFFRPRPQVGRSRAAVVAGIRVLLVITVVMLITMLSGLYYRHHHPAIGQAIDEYHGVTVYYNGGQIDRSYGQHYSPDGYYYGQKWQCVEYVKRFYFDALHHPMPDTFGNARDFWDEGVAAGQLNYRRGLLQYRNGGEFPPQVDDLLVFTNGNYGHVAVISKVGADQIQVVQQNVAGHARQRLAYWQRSGRYYVGDGQQPAGWLRLEQ
;
A
#
# COMPACT_ATOMS: atom_id res chain seq x y z
N MET A 1 -6.04 -78.05 84.32
CA MET A 1 -6.89 -78.52 83.20
C MET A 1 -7.04 -77.37 82.23
N LEU A 2 -6.77 -77.65 80.99
CA LEU A 2 -6.94 -76.85 79.80
C LEU A 2 -5.88 -75.80 79.52
N GLU A 3 -4.93 -76.29 78.76
CA GLU A 3 -4.15 -75.51 77.79
C GLU A 3 -5.06 -74.83 76.77
N GLU A 4 -4.81 -73.56 76.53
CA GLU A 4 -5.42 -72.93 75.41
C GLU A 4 -4.39 -72.22 74.58
N ASN A 5 -4.30 -72.76 73.44
CA ASN A 5 -3.42 -72.46 72.33
C ASN A 5 -3.61 -71.00 71.82
N MET A 6 -2.64 -70.15 72.11
CA MET A 6 -2.62 -68.82 71.50
C MET A 6 -1.79 -68.84 70.20
N ARG A 7 -2.45 -69.12 69.10
CA ARG A 7 -1.87 -68.98 67.76
C ARG A 7 -1.68 -67.50 67.48
N GLN A 8 -0.44 -67.14 67.57
CA GLN A 8 -0.04 -65.80 67.08
C GLN A 8 -0.25 -65.72 65.58
N ARG A 9 -1.23 -64.90 65.16
CA ARG A 9 -1.38 -64.45 63.79
C ARG A 9 -0.33 -63.37 63.54
N THR A 10 0.76 -63.72 62.91
CA THR A 10 1.73 -62.80 62.34
C THR A 10 1.08 -62.07 61.15
N LEU A 11 0.63 -60.87 61.42
CA LEU A 11 0.23 -59.93 60.35
C LEU A 11 1.43 -59.59 59.52
N ARG A 12 1.54 -60.22 58.37
CA ARG A 12 2.53 -59.83 57.35
C ARG A 12 2.05 -58.46 56.79
N HIS A 13 2.67 -57.37 57.29
CA HIS A 13 2.69 -56.11 56.63
C HIS A 13 3.32 -56.27 55.23
N ARG A 14 2.49 -56.43 54.20
CA ARG A 14 2.93 -56.25 52.79
C ARG A 14 3.37 -54.84 52.65
N PHE A 15 4.65 -54.54 52.75
CA PHE A 15 5.19 -53.28 52.27
C PHE A 15 4.87 -53.17 50.78
N PHE A 16 3.92 -52.28 50.43
CA PHE A 16 3.69 -51.87 49.08
C PHE A 16 4.94 -51.08 48.66
N ARG A 17 5.89 -51.73 48.04
CA ARG A 17 6.96 -51.02 47.31
C ARG A 17 6.31 -50.34 46.11
N PRO A 18 6.39 -49.00 45.98
CA PRO A 18 5.93 -48.34 44.76
C PRO A 18 6.79 -48.93 43.62
N ARG A 19 6.13 -49.44 42.61
CA ARG A 19 6.79 -49.87 41.37
C ARG A 19 7.54 -48.67 40.81
N PRO A 20 8.84 -48.77 40.48
CA PRO A 20 9.52 -47.71 39.78
C PRO A 20 8.78 -47.49 38.51
N GLN A 21 8.40 -46.23 38.26
CA GLN A 21 7.82 -45.83 36.97
C GLN A 21 8.93 -46.02 35.93
N VAL A 22 8.90 -47.17 35.31
CA VAL A 22 9.81 -47.51 34.22
C VAL A 22 9.48 -46.60 33.05
N GLY A 23 10.46 -45.83 32.69
CA GLY A 23 10.65 -44.96 31.59
C GLY A 23 9.52 -44.85 30.55
N ARG A 24 9.28 -43.61 30.11
CA ARG A 24 8.38 -43.29 29.01
C ARG A 24 8.49 -44.36 27.94
N SER A 25 7.40 -45.02 27.61
CA SER A 25 7.41 -46.10 26.61
C SER A 25 8.03 -45.56 25.32
N ARG A 26 8.77 -46.36 24.57
CA ARG A 26 9.37 -45.95 23.27
C ARG A 26 8.35 -45.28 22.36
N ALA A 27 7.09 -45.71 22.43
CA ALA A 27 5.98 -45.10 21.74
C ALA A 27 5.72 -43.63 22.13
N ALA A 28 5.79 -43.30 23.43
CA ALA A 28 5.62 -41.91 23.91
C ALA A 28 6.79 -41.02 23.49
N VAL A 29 8.01 -41.52 23.46
CA VAL A 29 9.19 -40.78 22.97
C VAL A 29 9.07 -40.53 21.48
N VAL A 30 8.71 -41.53 20.68
CA VAL A 30 8.49 -41.39 19.20
C VAL A 30 7.34 -40.43 18.91
N ALA A 31 6.24 -40.50 19.67
CA ALA A 31 5.14 -39.55 19.54
C ALA A 31 5.58 -38.10 19.84
N GLY A 32 6.38 -37.89 20.91
CA GLY A 32 6.94 -36.58 21.23
C GLY A 32 7.85 -36.03 20.14
N ILE A 33 8.73 -36.86 19.55
CA ILE A 33 9.60 -36.47 18.42
C ILE A 33 8.75 -36.07 17.21
N ARG A 34 7.70 -36.83 16.86
CA ARG A 34 6.82 -36.52 15.75
C ARG A 34 6.11 -35.18 15.94
N VAL A 35 5.58 -34.92 17.13
CA VAL A 35 4.95 -33.64 17.48
C VAL A 35 5.97 -32.50 17.36
N LEU A 36 7.17 -32.66 17.87
CA LEU A 36 8.22 -31.67 17.78
C LEU A 36 8.59 -31.37 16.31
N LEU A 37 8.73 -32.41 15.48
CA LEU A 37 9.00 -32.25 14.04
C LEU A 37 7.87 -31.50 13.34
N VAL A 38 6.61 -31.82 13.63
CA VAL A 38 5.45 -31.11 13.04
C VAL A 38 5.48 -29.63 13.44
N ILE A 39 5.71 -29.33 14.72
CA ILE A 39 5.80 -27.94 15.19
C ILE A 39 6.94 -27.20 14.49
N THR A 40 8.11 -27.83 14.36
CA THR A 40 9.27 -27.23 13.68
C THR A 40 8.97 -26.94 12.21
N VAL A 41 8.33 -27.88 11.51
CA VAL A 41 7.93 -27.70 10.09
C VAL A 41 6.91 -26.58 9.96
N VAL A 42 5.89 -26.52 10.83
CA VAL A 42 4.89 -25.44 10.83
C VAL A 42 5.56 -24.09 11.09
N MET A 43 6.46 -23.98 12.07
CA MET A 43 7.20 -22.74 12.33
C MET A 43 8.07 -22.33 11.14
N LEU A 44 8.73 -23.29 10.48
CA LEU A 44 9.54 -23.01 9.29
C LEU A 44 8.67 -22.50 8.13
N ILE A 45 7.52 -23.14 7.87
CA ILE A 45 6.57 -22.70 6.84
C ILE A 45 6.05 -21.30 7.14
N THR A 46 5.66 -21.00 8.36
CA THR A 46 5.17 -19.67 8.74
C THR A 46 6.26 -18.61 8.61
N MET A 47 7.49 -18.93 9.01
CA MET A 47 8.65 -18.04 8.84
C MET A 47 8.94 -17.78 7.35
N LEU A 48 9.01 -18.83 6.53
CA LEU A 48 9.26 -18.70 5.09
C LEU A 48 8.12 -17.93 4.40
N SER A 49 6.87 -18.20 4.77
CA SER A 49 5.71 -17.46 4.25
C SER A 49 5.77 -15.98 4.66
N GLY A 50 6.19 -15.70 5.88
CA GLY A 50 6.38 -14.32 6.36
C GLY A 50 7.51 -13.59 5.61
N LEU A 51 8.64 -14.27 5.37
CA LEU A 51 9.75 -13.72 4.58
C LEU A 51 9.34 -13.49 3.12
N TYR A 52 8.64 -14.46 2.52
CA TYR A 52 8.09 -14.35 1.16
C TYR A 52 7.14 -13.15 1.05
N TYR A 53 6.20 -13.01 2.02
CA TYR A 53 5.26 -11.91 2.07
C TYR A 53 5.98 -10.56 2.18
N ARG A 54 6.94 -10.43 3.09
CA ARG A 54 7.74 -9.20 3.25
C ARG A 54 8.56 -8.84 2.02
N HIS A 55 9.05 -9.86 1.29
CA HIS A 55 9.82 -9.64 0.07
C HIS A 55 8.93 -9.15 -1.08
N HIS A 56 7.66 -9.59 -1.15
CA HIS A 56 6.73 -9.26 -2.22
C HIS A 56 5.79 -8.09 -1.92
N HIS A 57 5.74 -7.63 -0.65
CA HIS A 57 4.92 -6.48 -0.25
C HIS A 57 5.81 -5.41 0.36
N PRO A 58 5.96 -4.24 -0.30
CA PRO A 58 6.74 -3.14 0.23
C PRO A 58 6.23 -2.70 1.61
N ALA A 59 7.12 -2.21 2.46
CA ALA A 59 6.71 -1.55 3.70
C ALA A 59 6.10 -0.18 3.39
N ILE A 60 5.15 0.26 4.23
CA ILE A 60 4.55 1.60 4.11
C ILE A 60 5.66 2.67 4.19
N GLY A 61 5.66 3.60 3.23
CA GLY A 61 6.71 4.61 3.09
C GLY A 61 7.99 4.10 2.40
N GLN A 62 8.02 2.85 1.94
CA GLN A 62 9.11 2.36 1.10
C GLN A 62 9.01 2.97 -0.30
N ALA A 63 10.16 3.38 -0.86
CA ALA A 63 10.28 3.79 -2.25
C ALA A 63 9.94 2.63 -3.19
N ILE A 64 9.04 2.86 -4.16
CA ILE A 64 8.60 1.86 -5.15
C ILE A 64 8.83 2.30 -6.59
N ASP A 65 9.03 3.59 -6.83
CA ASP A 65 9.34 4.17 -8.14
C ASP A 65 9.93 5.57 -7.96
N GLU A 66 10.38 6.17 -9.05
CA GLU A 66 10.88 7.54 -9.10
C GLU A 66 10.58 8.16 -10.47
N TYR A 67 10.28 9.46 -10.50
CA TYR A 67 10.12 10.23 -11.73
C TYR A 67 10.65 11.65 -11.55
N HIS A 68 11.56 12.09 -12.42
CA HIS A 68 12.32 13.36 -12.31
C HIS A 68 12.97 13.59 -10.93
N GLY A 69 13.55 12.53 -10.33
CA GLY A 69 14.16 12.60 -9.00
C GLY A 69 13.16 12.61 -7.85
N VAL A 70 11.85 12.55 -8.12
CA VAL A 70 10.81 12.56 -7.09
C VAL A 70 10.29 11.13 -6.84
N THR A 71 10.58 10.62 -5.65
CA THR A 71 10.28 9.25 -5.24
C THR A 71 8.78 9.02 -5.07
N VAL A 72 8.27 7.89 -5.56
CA VAL A 72 6.93 7.37 -5.25
C VAL A 72 7.02 6.43 -4.07
N TYR A 73 6.20 6.65 -3.05
CA TYR A 73 6.18 5.83 -1.83
C TYR A 73 4.95 4.93 -1.77
N TYR A 74 5.14 3.74 -1.20
CA TYR A 74 4.06 2.78 -0.98
C TYR A 74 3.15 3.21 0.17
N ASN A 75 1.84 3.34 -0.09
CA ASN A 75 0.84 3.72 0.91
C ASN A 75 0.10 2.52 1.57
N GLY A 76 0.39 1.29 1.17
CA GLY A 76 -0.35 0.10 1.62
C GLY A 76 -1.62 -0.15 0.80
N GLY A 77 -2.43 -1.11 1.27
CA GLY A 77 -3.69 -1.49 0.63
C GLY A 77 -4.90 -0.64 1.06
N GLN A 78 -4.77 0.19 2.09
CA GLN A 78 -5.83 1.07 2.60
C GLN A 78 -5.62 2.48 2.03
N ILE A 79 -6.23 2.77 0.89
CA ILE A 79 -6.01 3.99 0.11
C ILE A 79 -6.47 5.27 0.80
N ASP A 80 -7.37 5.19 1.77
CA ASP A 80 -7.88 6.31 2.58
C ASP A 80 -7.04 6.59 3.84
N ARG A 81 -6.06 5.71 4.14
CA ARG A 81 -5.21 5.86 5.32
C ARG A 81 -4.09 6.86 5.08
N SER A 82 -3.90 7.76 6.05
CA SER A 82 -2.78 8.69 6.12
C SER A 82 -1.77 8.29 7.20
N TYR A 83 -0.51 8.64 6.96
CA TYR A 83 0.61 8.36 7.88
C TYR A 83 1.27 9.66 8.36
N GLY A 84 0.47 10.70 8.53
CA GLY A 84 0.88 12.01 8.99
C GLY A 84 1.12 13.00 7.85
N GLN A 85 1.44 14.23 8.21
CA GLN A 85 1.68 15.33 7.27
C GLN A 85 3.10 15.26 6.69
N HIS A 86 3.27 15.77 5.46
CA HIS A 86 4.54 15.87 4.78
C HIS A 86 4.80 17.31 4.34
N TYR A 87 6.00 17.80 4.64
CA TYR A 87 6.44 19.16 4.32
C TYR A 87 7.80 19.11 3.64
N SER A 88 8.08 20.10 2.80
CA SER A 88 9.43 20.40 2.33
C SER A 88 10.31 20.90 3.48
N PRO A 89 11.65 20.94 3.31
CA PRO A 89 12.56 21.49 4.31
C PRO A 89 12.27 22.95 4.67
N ASP A 90 11.77 23.74 3.74
CA ASP A 90 11.39 25.16 3.90
C ASP A 90 9.92 25.38 4.32
N GLY A 91 9.18 24.27 4.64
CA GLY A 91 7.87 24.34 5.26
C GLY A 91 6.68 24.31 4.29
N TYR A 92 6.88 24.09 2.98
CA TYR A 92 5.77 23.92 2.05
C TYR A 92 5.04 22.60 2.31
N TYR A 93 3.72 22.66 2.47
CA TYR A 93 2.88 21.49 2.76
C TYR A 93 2.58 20.70 1.48
N TYR A 94 3.20 19.52 1.34
CA TYR A 94 2.91 18.62 0.23
C TYR A 94 1.56 17.93 0.37
N GLY A 95 1.18 17.49 1.58
CA GLY A 95 -0.05 16.74 1.81
C GLY A 95 0.10 15.69 2.91
N GLN A 96 -0.86 14.77 2.94
CA GLN A 96 -0.84 13.60 3.84
C GLN A 96 0.02 12.49 3.24
N LYS A 97 0.96 11.95 4.03
CA LYS A 97 1.78 10.77 3.66
C LYS A 97 0.86 9.57 3.46
N TRP A 98 0.93 8.83 2.51
CA TRP A 98 1.56 8.80 1.17
C TRP A 98 0.43 8.85 0.16
N GLN A 99 -0.34 9.92 0.19
CA GLN A 99 -1.50 10.13 -0.66
C GLN A 99 -1.10 10.61 -2.07
N CYS A 100 -1.99 10.45 -3.05
CA CYS A 100 -1.77 10.91 -4.42
C CYS A 100 -1.53 12.43 -4.50
N VAL A 101 -2.26 13.21 -3.70
CA VAL A 101 -2.09 14.68 -3.61
C VAL A 101 -0.70 15.05 -3.11
N GLU A 102 -0.19 14.34 -2.11
CA GLU A 102 1.17 14.56 -1.58
C GLU A 102 2.21 14.38 -2.67
N TYR A 103 2.13 13.28 -3.43
CA TYR A 103 3.07 12.99 -4.51
C TYR A 103 3.06 14.06 -5.59
N VAL A 104 1.90 14.43 -6.13
CA VAL A 104 1.85 15.41 -7.24
C VAL A 104 2.27 16.79 -6.81
N LYS A 105 1.96 17.23 -5.58
CA LYS A 105 2.43 18.51 -5.06
C LYS A 105 3.93 18.52 -4.84
N ARG A 106 4.51 17.42 -4.34
CA ARG A 106 5.94 17.24 -4.20
C ARG A 106 6.62 17.22 -5.56
N PHE A 107 6.04 16.54 -6.56
CA PHE A 107 6.54 16.55 -7.94
C PHE A 107 6.59 17.96 -8.52
N TYR A 108 5.51 18.72 -8.43
CA TYR A 108 5.48 20.10 -8.96
C TYR A 108 6.45 21.02 -8.21
N PHE A 109 6.56 20.87 -6.91
CA PHE A 109 7.46 21.69 -6.10
C PHE A 109 8.94 21.34 -6.34
N ASP A 110 9.31 20.06 -6.20
CA ASP A 110 10.72 19.63 -6.23
C ASP A 110 11.29 19.57 -7.65
N ALA A 111 10.53 19.02 -8.62
CA ALA A 111 11.01 18.84 -9.98
C ALA A 111 10.72 20.03 -10.91
N LEU A 112 9.58 20.70 -10.74
CA LEU A 112 9.17 21.80 -11.62
C LEU A 112 9.27 23.18 -10.98
N HIS A 113 9.72 23.28 -9.73
CA HIS A 113 9.87 24.52 -8.96
C HIS A 113 8.57 25.37 -8.90
N HIS A 114 7.44 24.66 -8.89
CA HIS A 114 6.11 25.26 -8.87
C HIS A 114 5.36 24.95 -7.56
N PRO A 115 5.45 25.81 -6.54
CA PRO A 115 4.60 25.73 -5.36
C PRO A 115 3.17 26.08 -5.74
N MET A 116 2.25 25.13 -5.61
CA MET A 116 0.83 25.42 -5.86
C MET A 116 0.31 26.41 -4.82
N PRO A 117 -0.43 27.48 -5.23
CA PRO A 117 -0.90 28.52 -4.31
C PRO A 117 -1.82 27.99 -3.19
N ASP A 118 -2.78 27.10 -3.54
CA ASP A 118 -3.63 26.44 -2.56
C ASP A 118 -3.05 25.06 -2.20
N THR A 119 -2.70 24.88 -0.94
CA THR A 119 -2.07 23.66 -0.46
C THR A 119 -3.06 22.62 0.08
N PHE A 120 -4.36 22.94 0.15
CA PHE A 120 -5.39 22.10 0.75
C PHE A 120 -6.32 21.47 -0.29
N GLY A 121 -7.15 20.53 0.19
CA GLY A 121 -8.15 19.82 -0.60
C GLY A 121 -7.79 18.39 -0.95
N ASN A 122 -8.79 17.65 -1.42
CA ASN A 122 -8.65 16.32 -1.97
C ASN A 122 -8.24 16.38 -3.45
N ALA A 123 -7.96 15.23 -4.05
CA ALA A 123 -7.59 15.16 -5.46
C ALA A 123 -8.65 15.74 -6.39
N ARG A 124 -9.96 15.51 -6.11
CA ARG A 124 -11.05 16.09 -6.89
C ARG A 124 -11.08 17.63 -6.87
N ASP A 125 -10.59 18.24 -5.78
CA ASP A 125 -10.58 19.71 -5.60
C ASP A 125 -9.47 20.39 -6.41
N PHE A 126 -8.65 19.61 -7.15
CA PHE A 126 -7.72 20.12 -8.14
C PHE A 126 -8.44 20.61 -9.41
N TRP A 127 -9.63 20.09 -9.67
CA TRP A 127 -10.47 20.47 -10.79
C TRP A 127 -11.44 21.58 -10.40
N ASP A 128 -11.59 22.58 -11.25
CA ASP A 128 -12.57 23.65 -11.09
C ASP A 128 -13.49 23.68 -12.33
N GLU A 129 -14.77 23.33 -12.15
CA GLU A 129 -15.74 23.30 -13.24
C GLU A 129 -16.01 24.70 -13.86
N GLY A 130 -15.72 25.76 -13.11
CA GLY A 130 -15.88 27.14 -13.57
C GLY A 130 -14.76 27.64 -14.48
N VAL A 131 -13.61 26.90 -14.52
CA VAL A 131 -12.46 27.28 -15.32
C VAL A 131 -12.62 26.76 -16.76
N ALA A 132 -12.59 27.63 -17.74
CA ALA A 132 -12.64 27.26 -19.16
C ALA A 132 -11.31 26.61 -19.61
N ALA A 133 -11.38 25.82 -20.71
CA ALA A 133 -10.19 25.18 -21.26
C ALA A 133 -9.15 26.23 -21.70
N GLY A 134 -7.89 26.02 -21.29
CA GLY A 134 -6.77 26.91 -21.52
C GLY A 134 -6.72 28.13 -20.58
N GLN A 135 -7.60 28.20 -19.58
CA GLN A 135 -7.59 29.27 -18.59
C GLN A 135 -6.89 28.81 -17.30
N LEU A 136 -6.40 29.78 -16.54
CA LEU A 136 -5.67 29.54 -15.29
C LEU A 136 -6.60 29.08 -14.18
N ASN A 137 -6.31 27.89 -13.64
CA ASN A 137 -6.82 27.44 -12.36
C ASN A 137 -5.98 28.10 -11.25
N TYR A 138 -6.49 29.19 -10.69
CA TYR A 138 -5.76 30.01 -9.71
C TYR A 138 -5.36 29.26 -8.46
N ARG A 139 -6.15 28.26 -8.03
CA ARG A 139 -5.82 27.44 -6.85
C ARG A 139 -4.55 26.61 -7.05
N ARG A 140 -4.30 26.22 -8.30
CA ARG A 140 -3.13 25.37 -8.63
C ARG A 140 -2.02 26.14 -9.33
N GLY A 141 -2.31 27.33 -9.84
CA GLY A 141 -1.37 28.10 -10.67
C GLY A 141 -1.05 27.40 -11.98
N LEU A 142 -2.00 26.62 -12.52
CA LEU A 142 -1.85 25.76 -13.70
C LEU A 142 -2.97 26.05 -14.70
N LEU A 143 -2.69 25.97 -16.00
CA LEU A 143 -3.71 26.03 -17.04
C LEU A 143 -4.53 24.75 -17.05
N GLN A 144 -5.86 24.86 -17.17
CA GLN A 144 -6.78 23.73 -17.10
C GLN A 144 -7.33 23.36 -18.47
N TYR A 145 -7.31 22.06 -18.81
CA TYR A 145 -7.80 21.53 -20.08
C TYR A 145 -8.76 20.37 -19.85
N ARG A 146 -9.91 20.37 -20.54
CA ARG A 146 -10.92 19.33 -20.41
C ARG A 146 -10.57 18.08 -21.22
N ASN A 147 -10.84 16.91 -20.67
CA ASN A 147 -10.85 15.65 -21.41
C ASN A 147 -11.94 15.71 -22.49
N GLY A 148 -11.63 15.32 -23.73
CA GLY A 148 -12.49 15.53 -24.88
C GLY A 148 -12.46 16.97 -25.41
N GLY A 149 -11.50 17.78 -25.00
CA GLY A 149 -11.22 19.12 -25.52
C GLY A 149 -10.29 19.11 -26.73
N GLU A 150 -9.94 20.32 -27.22
CA GLU A 150 -9.11 20.53 -28.40
C GLU A 150 -7.61 20.56 -28.14
N PHE A 151 -7.20 20.53 -26.89
CA PHE A 151 -5.80 20.58 -26.48
C PHE A 151 -5.31 19.18 -26.11
N PRO A 152 -4.23 18.67 -26.72
CA PRO A 152 -3.68 17.36 -26.37
C PRO A 152 -3.02 17.37 -24.98
N PRO A 153 -3.05 16.24 -24.24
CA PRO A 153 -2.24 16.09 -23.04
C PRO A 153 -0.75 16.09 -23.37
N GLN A 154 0.06 16.56 -22.45
CA GLN A 154 1.53 16.61 -22.57
C GLN A 154 2.20 15.88 -21.40
N VAL A 155 3.49 15.59 -21.55
CA VAL A 155 4.33 15.11 -20.47
C VAL A 155 4.35 16.17 -19.37
N ASP A 156 4.37 15.71 -18.11
CA ASP A 156 4.30 16.50 -16.88
C ASP A 156 2.95 17.18 -16.59
N ASP A 157 1.94 17.03 -17.46
CA ASP A 157 0.58 17.41 -17.11
C ASP A 157 0.07 16.59 -15.92
N LEU A 158 -0.71 17.23 -15.07
CA LEU A 158 -1.41 16.63 -13.95
C LEU A 158 -2.80 16.17 -14.35
N LEU A 159 -3.04 14.88 -14.49
CA LEU A 159 -4.38 14.30 -14.69
C LEU A 159 -5.20 14.40 -13.41
N VAL A 160 -6.46 14.81 -13.53
CA VAL A 160 -7.40 14.93 -12.43
C VAL A 160 -8.62 14.05 -12.67
N PHE A 161 -8.84 13.08 -11.76
CA PHE A 161 -10.04 12.24 -11.71
C PHE A 161 -10.94 12.73 -10.59
N THR A 162 -12.16 13.11 -10.91
CA THR A 162 -13.12 13.67 -9.92
C THR A 162 -14.09 12.62 -9.36
N ASN A 163 -14.02 11.39 -9.84
CA ASN A 163 -14.91 10.30 -9.44
C ASN A 163 -14.64 9.84 -8.01
N GLY A 164 -15.68 9.37 -7.34
CA GLY A 164 -15.60 8.92 -5.94
C GLY A 164 -15.54 10.07 -4.93
N ASN A 165 -15.30 9.72 -3.67
CA ASN A 165 -15.37 10.71 -2.57
C ASN A 165 -14.20 11.69 -2.58
N TYR A 166 -13.01 11.23 -2.96
CA TYR A 166 -11.77 12.01 -2.87
C TYR A 166 -11.17 12.35 -4.24
N GLY A 167 -11.57 11.62 -5.30
CA GLY A 167 -10.94 11.71 -6.61
C GLY A 167 -9.55 11.05 -6.62
N HIS A 168 -8.82 11.26 -7.71
CA HIS A 168 -7.43 10.83 -7.87
C HIS A 168 -6.65 11.81 -8.73
N VAL A 169 -5.33 11.89 -8.53
CA VAL A 169 -4.41 12.68 -9.35
C VAL A 169 -3.17 11.89 -9.71
N ALA A 170 -2.67 12.08 -10.93
CA ALA A 170 -1.50 11.42 -11.45
C ALA A 170 -0.73 12.33 -12.41
N VAL A 171 0.59 12.15 -12.55
CA VAL A 171 1.43 12.91 -13.48
C VAL A 171 1.61 12.12 -14.77
N ILE A 172 1.45 12.74 -15.93
CA ILE A 172 1.73 12.12 -17.23
C ILE A 172 3.24 12.00 -17.41
N SER A 173 3.76 10.78 -17.48
CA SER A 173 5.20 10.54 -17.69
C SER A 173 5.56 10.26 -19.15
N LYS A 174 4.59 9.89 -19.98
CA LYS A 174 4.78 9.65 -21.41
C LYS A 174 3.49 9.77 -22.18
N VAL A 175 3.56 10.39 -23.35
CA VAL A 175 2.47 10.44 -24.35
C VAL A 175 2.90 9.60 -25.55
N GLY A 176 2.12 8.58 -25.90
CA GLY A 176 2.28 7.73 -27.07
C GLY A 176 1.20 8.00 -28.12
N ALA A 177 1.11 7.16 -29.14
CA ALA A 177 0.15 7.31 -30.21
C ALA A 177 -1.30 6.92 -29.80
N ASP A 178 -1.43 5.87 -28.96
CA ASP A 178 -2.70 5.26 -28.55
C ASP A 178 -2.83 5.11 -27.02
N GLN A 179 -1.80 5.48 -26.28
CA GLN A 179 -1.78 5.41 -24.82
C GLN A 179 -0.89 6.46 -24.22
N ILE A 180 -1.23 6.89 -23.02
CA ILE A 180 -0.34 7.65 -22.14
C ILE A 180 0.12 6.76 -20.98
N GLN A 181 1.27 7.07 -20.41
CA GLN A 181 1.70 6.51 -19.14
C GLN A 181 1.65 7.58 -18.06
N VAL A 182 1.14 7.21 -16.91
CA VAL A 182 1.15 8.07 -15.72
C VAL A 182 2.05 7.51 -14.64
N VAL A 183 2.56 8.40 -13.79
CA VAL A 183 3.16 8.09 -12.49
C VAL A 183 2.23 8.59 -11.41
N GLN A 184 1.99 7.77 -10.40
CA GLN A 184 0.99 8.03 -9.37
C GLN A 184 1.37 7.39 -8.05
N GLN A 185 0.75 7.82 -6.99
CA GLN A 185 0.90 7.26 -5.64
C GLN A 185 -0.46 6.90 -5.07
N ASN A 186 -0.49 5.99 -4.10
CA ASN A 186 -1.71 5.54 -3.42
C ASN A 186 -2.67 4.73 -4.31
N VAL A 187 -2.14 3.90 -5.18
CA VAL A 187 -2.92 2.97 -6.01
C VAL A 187 -2.40 1.55 -5.80
N ALA A 188 -2.67 0.96 -4.63
CA ALA A 188 -2.36 -0.44 -4.27
C ALA A 188 -0.97 -0.93 -4.73
N GLY A 189 0.06 -0.07 -4.69
CA GLY A 189 1.42 -0.38 -5.12
C GLY A 189 1.70 -0.23 -6.63
N HIS A 190 0.73 0.21 -7.41
CA HIS A 190 0.90 0.48 -8.84
C HIS A 190 1.35 1.92 -9.08
N ALA A 191 2.66 2.15 -9.03
CA ALA A 191 3.24 3.48 -9.27
C ALA A 191 3.08 3.97 -10.72
N ARG A 192 2.94 3.04 -11.67
CA ARG A 192 2.75 3.37 -13.08
C ARG A 192 1.52 2.68 -13.66
N GLN A 193 0.80 3.42 -14.50
CA GLN A 193 -0.37 2.92 -15.22
C GLN A 193 -0.35 3.43 -16.66
N ARG A 194 -0.87 2.62 -17.57
CA ARG A 194 -1.15 3.02 -18.95
C ARG A 194 -2.64 3.27 -19.08
N LEU A 195 -2.99 4.37 -19.72
CA LEU A 195 -4.36 4.77 -20.02
C LEU A 195 -4.52 4.90 -21.53
N ALA A 196 -5.65 4.47 -22.06
CA ALA A 196 -5.95 4.67 -23.47
C ALA A 196 -5.94 6.17 -23.82
N TYR A 197 -5.46 6.50 -25.00
CA TYR A 197 -5.39 7.84 -25.52
C TYR A 197 -5.76 7.81 -27.00
N TRP A 198 -6.69 8.67 -27.41
CA TRP A 198 -7.10 8.75 -28.82
C TRP A 198 -7.55 10.15 -29.17
N GLN A 199 -7.57 10.42 -30.48
CA GLN A 199 -8.11 11.63 -31.05
C GLN A 199 -9.35 11.30 -31.92
N ARG A 200 -10.39 12.09 -31.80
CA ARG A 200 -11.58 12.00 -32.63
C ARG A 200 -12.11 13.40 -32.93
N SER A 201 -12.26 13.71 -34.23
CA SER A 201 -12.81 15.02 -34.70
C SER A 201 -12.09 16.22 -34.09
N GLY A 202 -10.75 16.20 -34.03
CA GLY A 202 -9.95 17.28 -33.46
C GLY A 202 -9.92 17.35 -31.92
N ARG A 203 -10.57 16.41 -31.23
CA ARG A 203 -10.63 16.34 -29.76
C ARG A 203 -9.83 15.18 -29.21
N TYR A 204 -9.26 15.36 -28.02
CA TYR A 204 -8.35 14.43 -27.38
C TYR A 204 -8.99 13.80 -26.15
N TYR A 205 -8.90 12.50 -26.04
CA TYR A 205 -9.53 11.69 -25.00
C TYR A 205 -8.51 10.81 -24.28
N VAL A 206 -8.61 10.76 -22.96
CA VAL A 206 -7.80 9.90 -22.10
C VAL A 206 -8.72 9.02 -21.26
N GLY A 207 -8.39 7.71 -21.14
CA GLY A 207 -9.11 6.73 -20.33
C GLY A 207 -10.33 6.14 -21.03
N ASP A 208 -10.41 4.83 -21.08
CA ASP A 208 -11.50 4.03 -21.68
C ASP A 208 -12.52 3.53 -20.64
N GLY A 209 -12.12 3.43 -19.37
CA GLY A 209 -12.96 3.06 -18.24
C GLY A 209 -13.24 4.27 -17.33
N GLN A 210 -12.43 4.45 -16.31
CA GLN A 210 -12.47 5.65 -15.48
C GLN A 210 -11.75 6.80 -16.21
N GLN A 211 -12.52 7.79 -16.63
CA GLN A 211 -11.99 8.93 -17.36
C GLN A 211 -11.63 10.08 -16.42
N PRO A 212 -10.49 10.77 -16.64
CA PRO A 212 -10.19 12.02 -15.95
C PRO A 212 -11.17 13.12 -16.40
N ALA A 213 -11.43 14.10 -15.55
CA ALA A 213 -12.11 15.33 -15.94
C ALA A 213 -11.27 16.13 -16.95
N GLY A 214 -9.95 16.04 -16.82
CA GLY A 214 -8.99 16.67 -17.71
C GLY A 214 -7.59 16.68 -17.10
N TRP A 215 -6.79 17.65 -17.52
CA TRP A 215 -5.42 17.82 -17.05
C TRP A 215 -5.09 19.29 -16.77
N LEU A 216 -4.17 19.47 -15.86
CA LEU A 216 -3.62 20.77 -15.51
C LEU A 216 -2.17 20.84 -15.99
N ARG A 217 -1.76 21.98 -16.56
CA ARG A 217 -0.44 22.21 -17.17
C ARG A 217 0.25 23.42 -16.57
N LEU A 218 1.52 23.27 -16.25
CA LEU A 218 2.39 24.38 -15.94
C LEU A 218 2.77 25.09 -17.26
N GLU A 219 2.44 26.38 -17.35
CA GLU A 219 2.91 27.24 -18.44
C GLU A 219 4.42 27.47 -18.28
N GLN A 220 5.18 27.14 -19.33
CA GLN A 220 6.64 27.35 -19.37
C GLN A 220 6.99 28.69 -19.94
#